data_f255c0667eb39f809ca28f3923c8495d
#
_entry.id   f255c0667eb39f809ca28f3923c8495d
#
_cell.length_a   1.000
_cell.length_b   1.000
_cell.length_c   1.000
_cell.angle_alpha   90.00
_cell.angle_beta   90.00
_cell.angle_gamma   90.00
#
_symmetry.space_group_name_H-M   'P 1'
#
loop_
_entity.id
_entity.type
_entity.pdbx_description
1 polymer ?
#
loop_
_entity_poly.entity_id
_entity_poly.type
_entity_poly.pdbx_seq_one_letter_code
_entity_poly.pdbx_strand_id
1 'polypeptide(L)'
;MSDRVDVNADDFGDRTDGADRPEKFDFAAWMAGFQPTRKSCTLYGRTDLLAVIDHLDEEARLPGLSDERKREILDEANSCLEKLKASGVEFVVQTMSVYAQKELMESLGHRTKDDPVTHDMECAFIAAHIVEPTGVTGEDIAGLYKASPQQVEKLSRCIRLVDTENPTITAPFSSKS
;
A
#
# COMPACT_ATOMS: atom_id res chain seq x y z
N MET A 1 -9.03 -0.50 -55.61
CA MET A 1 -10.09 0.50 -55.45
C MET A 1 -10.29 0.66 -53.96
N SER A 2 -9.77 1.77 -53.46
CA SER A 2 -9.77 2.08 -52.00
C SER A 2 -10.69 3.23 -51.83
N ASP A 3 -11.89 2.97 -51.26
CA ASP A 3 -12.85 4.00 -50.91
C ASP A 3 -12.34 4.73 -49.67
N ARG A 4 -11.81 5.94 -49.88
CA ARG A 4 -11.64 6.91 -48.82
C ARG A 4 -12.98 7.50 -48.50
N VAL A 5 -13.46 7.28 -47.30
CA VAL A 5 -14.60 8.01 -46.72
C VAL A 5 -14.05 9.38 -46.30
N ASP A 6 -14.34 10.42 -47.10
CA ASP A 6 -14.13 11.82 -46.72
C ASP A 6 -15.14 12.14 -45.62
N VAL A 7 -14.67 12.23 -44.37
CA VAL A 7 -15.45 12.76 -43.26
C VAL A 7 -15.44 14.32 -43.43
N ASN A 8 -16.53 14.88 -43.86
CA ASN A 8 -16.71 16.32 -43.99
C ASN A 8 -16.62 16.97 -42.62
N ALA A 9 -15.71 17.92 -42.48
CA ALA A 9 -15.49 18.67 -41.23
C ALA A 9 -16.65 19.62 -40.85
N ASP A 10 -17.70 19.69 -41.69
CA ASP A 10 -18.83 20.64 -41.52
C ASP A 10 -20.05 20.04 -40.79
N ASP A 11 -19.96 18.79 -40.33
CA ASP A 11 -21.08 18.09 -39.66
C ASP A 11 -21.10 18.22 -38.12
N PHE A 12 -20.21 19.06 -37.59
CA PHE A 12 -20.34 19.55 -36.22
C PHE A 12 -21.20 20.78 -36.19
N GLY A 13 -22.53 20.55 -36.23
CA GLY A 13 -23.54 21.60 -36.19
C GLY A 13 -23.23 22.64 -35.11
N ASP A 14 -23.30 23.91 -35.57
CA ASP A 14 -23.25 25.11 -34.77
C ASP A 14 -24.31 25.03 -33.64
N ARG A 15 -23.93 24.49 -32.48
CA ARG A 15 -24.72 24.59 -31.25
C ARG A 15 -24.46 25.95 -30.61
N THR A 16 -24.93 26.98 -31.23
CA THR A 16 -25.08 28.31 -30.63
C THR A 16 -26.36 28.36 -29.80
N ASP A 17 -26.36 27.65 -28.67
CA ASP A 17 -27.26 27.97 -27.58
C ASP A 17 -26.42 28.44 -26.40
N GLY A 18 -26.72 29.64 -25.91
CA GLY A 18 -26.02 30.38 -24.87
C GLY A 18 -26.05 29.74 -23.47
N ALA A 19 -25.74 28.46 -23.40
CA ALA A 19 -25.41 27.79 -22.14
C ALA A 19 -23.94 28.03 -21.88
N ASP A 20 -23.64 28.59 -20.72
CA ASP A 20 -22.34 28.81 -20.13
C ASP A 20 -21.25 27.92 -20.76
N ARG A 21 -20.35 28.55 -21.53
CA ARG A 21 -19.09 27.88 -21.85
C ARG A 21 -18.48 27.50 -20.52
N PRO A 22 -18.22 26.22 -20.27
CA PRO A 22 -17.58 25.82 -19.03
C PRO A 22 -16.34 26.69 -18.87
N GLU A 23 -16.20 27.35 -17.73
CA GLU A 23 -15.02 28.14 -17.40
C GLU A 23 -13.79 27.35 -17.86
N LYS A 24 -12.90 28.04 -18.57
CA LYS A 24 -11.72 27.40 -19.15
C LYS A 24 -11.02 26.63 -18.04
N PHE A 25 -10.96 25.31 -18.17
CA PHE A 25 -10.36 24.43 -17.16
C PHE A 25 -8.95 24.91 -16.81
N ASP A 26 -8.76 25.34 -15.57
CA ASP A 26 -7.46 25.75 -15.07
C ASP A 26 -6.71 24.53 -14.54
N PHE A 27 -5.85 23.98 -15.42
CA PHE A 27 -5.03 22.80 -15.10
C PHE A 27 -4.05 23.10 -13.96
N ALA A 28 -3.52 24.32 -13.86
CA ALA A 28 -2.56 24.67 -12.81
C ALA A 28 -3.23 24.73 -11.43
N ALA A 29 -4.43 25.33 -11.35
CA ALA A 29 -5.22 25.35 -10.13
C ALA A 29 -5.64 23.94 -9.72
N TRP A 30 -6.03 23.09 -10.67
CA TRP A 30 -6.36 21.69 -10.41
C TRP A 30 -5.15 20.91 -9.91
N MET A 31 -3.99 21.06 -10.53
CA MET A 31 -2.73 20.39 -10.11
C MET A 31 -2.27 20.84 -8.72
N ALA A 32 -2.50 22.10 -8.34
CA ALA A 32 -2.16 22.61 -7.01
C ALA A 32 -2.91 21.91 -5.88
N GLY A 33 -4.08 21.33 -6.17
CA GLY A 33 -4.86 20.51 -5.23
C GLY A 33 -4.47 19.04 -5.18
N PHE A 34 -3.52 18.61 -6.02
CA PHE A 34 -3.15 17.20 -6.11
C PHE A 34 -2.35 16.77 -4.88
N GLN A 35 -2.85 15.77 -4.18
CA GLN A 35 -2.16 15.19 -3.04
C GLN A 35 -1.70 13.77 -3.40
N PRO A 36 -0.49 13.36 -2.99
CA PRO A 36 -0.04 11.99 -3.19
C PRO A 36 -0.99 11.00 -2.49
N THR A 37 -1.26 9.89 -3.15
CA THR A 37 -2.05 8.81 -2.55
C THR A 37 -1.28 8.20 -1.39
N ARG A 38 -1.97 7.95 -0.28
CA ARG A 38 -1.41 7.32 0.91
C ARG A 38 -2.20 6.07 1.27
N LYS A 39 -1.50 5.10 1.82
CA LYS A 39 -2.10 3.87 2.34
C LYS A 39 -1.40 3.45 3.62
N SER A 40 -2.13 2.85 4.55
CA SER A 40 -1.51 2.36 5.78
C SER A 40 -1.53 0.85 5.86
N CYS A 41 -0.57 0.30 6.59
CA CYS A 41 -0.55 -1.09 7.03
C CYS A 41 0.08 -1.19 8.41
N THR A 42 -0.46 -2.09 9.24
CA THR A 42 0.11 -2.35 10.57
C THR A 42 1.13 -3.49 10.49
N LEU A 43 2.33 -3.25 10.98
CA LEU A 43 3.35 -4.26 11.20
C LEU A 43 3.43 -4.59 12.69
N TYR A 44 3.77 -5.83 13.03
CA TYR A 44 3.78 -6.31 14.40
C TYR A 44 5.18 -6.73 14.83
N GLY A 45 5.67 -6.21 15.95
CA GLY A 45 6.99 -6.52 16.49
C GLY A 45 7.07 -7.90 17.16
N ARG A 46 5.94 -8.48 17.59
CA ARG A 46 5.87 -9.74 18.34
C ARG A 46 5.23 -10.86 17.52
N THR A 47 5.68 -11.06 16.28
CA THR A 47 5.21 -12.15 15.42
C THR A 47 5.56 -13.55 15.93
N ASP A 48 6.52 -13.66 16.86
CA ASP A 48 6.83 -14.87 17.62
C ASP A 48 5.61 -15.44 18.37
N LEU A 49 4.72 -14.57 18.84
CA LEU A 49 3.52 -14.96 19.56
C LEU A 49 2.49 -15.69 18.68
N LEU A 50 2.55 -15.56 17.37
CA LEU A 50 1.65 -16.29 16.46
C LEU A 50 1.85 -17.81 16.59
N ALA A 51 3.11 -18.26 16.64
CA ALA A 51 3.40 -19.68 16.82
C ALA A 51 2.92 -20.21 18.18
N VAL A 52 2.95 -19.37 19.22
CA VAL A 52 2.42 -19.74 20.54
C VAL A 52 0.90 -19.87 20.48
N ILE A 53 0.22 -18.91 19.84
CA ILE A 53 -1.25 -18.93 19.67
C ILE A 53 -1.68 -20.17 18.88
N ASP A 54 -0.99 -20.48 17.78
CA ASP A 54 -1.27 -21.66 16.95
C ASP A 54 -1.12 -22.95 17.76
N HIS A 55 -0.06 -23.06 18.60
CA HIS A 55 0.15 -24.21 19.47
C HIS A 55 -0.97 -24.34 20.53
N LEU A 56 -1.38 -23.24 21.12
CA LEU A 56 -2.48 -23.23 22.09
C LEU A 56 -3.82 -23.63 21.44
N ASP A 57 -4.06 -23.20 20.20
CA ASP A 57 -5.25 -23.60 19.45
C ASP A 57 -5.25 -25.08 19.09
N GLU A 58 -4.08 -25.65 18.74
CA GLU A 58 -3.92 -27.09 18.54
C GLU A 58 -4.16 -27.86 19.84
N GLU A 59 -3.61 -27.40 20.96
CA GLU A 59 -3.84 -28.02 22.27
C GLU A 59 -5.33 -28.01 22.64
N ALA A 60 -6.01 -26.87 22.41
CA ALA A 60 -7.43 -26.74 22.71
C ALA A 60 -8.33 -27.73 21.97
N ARG A 61 -7.87 -28.23 20.81
CA ARG A 61 -8.59 -29.22 19.99
C ARG A 61 -8.38 -30.67 20.42
N LEU A 62 -7.48 -30.93 21.36
CA LEU A 62 -7.23 -32.28 21.85
C LEU A 62 -8.46 -32.84 22.59
N PRO A 63 -8.82 -34.13 22.35
CA PRO A 63 -9.93 -34.76 23.06
C PRO A 63 -9.54 -35.02 24.52
N GLY A 64 -10.52 -34.88 25.43
CA GLY A 64 -10.36 -35.21 26.85
C GLY A 64 -9.78 -34.11 27.74
N LEU A 65 -9.60 -32.89 27.22
CA LEU A 65 -9.22 -31.76 28.05
C LEU A 65 -10.32 -31.39 29.07
N SER A 66 -9.88 -31.11 30.31
CA SER A 66 -10.75 -30.57 31.35
C SER A 66 -11.21 -29.16 31.00
N ASP A 67 -12.38 -28.76 31.53
CA ASP A 67 -12.91 -27.39 31.31
C ASP A 67 -12.00 -26.32 31.94
N GLU A 68 -11.31 -26.66 33.01
CA GLU A 68 -10.31 -25.81 33.65
C GLU A 68 -9.12 -25.55 32.71
N ARG A 69 -8.55 -26.63 32.11
CA ARG A 69 -7.44 -26.48 31.15
C ARG A 69 -7.84 -25.69 29.90
N LYS A 70 -9.06 -25.87 29.40
CA LYS A 70 -9.60 -25.07 28.29
C LYS A 70 -9.67 -23.58 28.61
N ARG A 71 -10.04 -23.21 29.84
CA ARG A 71 -10.06 -21.80 30.27
C ARG A 71 -8.64 -21.23 30.34
N GLU A 72 -7.69 -21.97 30.91
CA GLU A 72 -6.29 -21.55 30.98
C GLU A 72 -5.72 -21.29 29.58
N ILE A 73 -5.94 -22.20 28.64
CA ILE A 73 -5.50 -22.06 27.24
C ILE A 73 -6.11 -20.78 26.60
N LEU A 74 -7.40 -20.54 26.82
CA LEU A 74 -8.08 -19.36 26.31
C LEU A 74 -7.49 -18.07 26.89
N ASP A 75 -7.24 -18.04 28.20
CA ASP A 75 -6.66 -16.87 28.88
C ASP A 75 -5.23 -16.60 28.41
N GLU A 76 -4.43 -17.65 28.21
CA GLU A 76 -3.07 -17.55 27.67
C GLU A 76 -3.06 -17.05 26.22
N ALA A 77 -3.93 -17.60 25.37
CA ALA A 77 -4.07 -17.17 23.98
C ALA A 77 -4.53 -15.70 23.89
N ASN A 78 -5.48 -15.28 24.72
CA ASN A 78 -5.92 -13.88 24.79
C ASN A 78 -4.77 -12.96 25.24
N SER A 79 -3.99 -13.36 26.26
CA SER A 79 -2.82 -12.60 26.70
C SER A 79 -1.78 -12.44 25.58
N CYS A 80 -1.52 -13.49 24.79
CA CYS A 80 -0.63 -13.44 23.64
C CYS A 80 -1.19 -12.51 22.55
N LEU A 81 -2.48 -12.58 22.26
CA LEU A 81 -3.14 -11.68 21.28
C LEU A 81 -3.05 -10.21 21.69
N GLU A 82 -3.28 -9.89 22.97
CA GLU A 82 -3.14 -8.52 23.47
C GLU A 82 -1.71 -7.99 23.35
N LYS A 83 -0.71 -8.81 23.67
CA LYS A 83 0.72 -8.46 23.49
C LYS A 83 1.08 -8.30 22.02
N LEU A 84 0.55 -9.14 21.13
CA LEU A 84 0.74 -9.03 19.69
C LEU A 84 0.14 -7.72 19.19
N LYS A 85 -1.11 -7.41 19.51
CA LYS A 85 -1.79 -6.16 19.14
C LYS A 85 -1.05 -4.93 19.66
N ALA A 86 -0.61 -4.95 20.92
CA ALA A 86 0.16 -3.85 21.53
C ALA A 86 1.52 -3.61 20.86
N SER A 87 2.08 -4.62 20.17
CA SER A 87 3.32 -4.49 19.40
C SER A 87 3.12 -3.93 17.99
N GLY A 88 1.88 -3.63 17.61
CA GLY A 88 1.52 -3.12 16.29
C GLY A 88 1.97 -1.67 16.11
N VAL A 89 2.62 -1.40 14.98
CA VAL A 89 2.98 -0.06 14.52
C VAL A 89 2.34 0.17 13.17
N GLU A 90 1.63 1.28 13.02
CA GLU A 90 1.06 1.67 11.74
C GLU A 90 2.12 2.34 10.88
N PHE A 91 2.31 1.82 9.68
CA PHE A 91 3.17 2.39 8.64
C PHE A 91 2.28 3.03 7.59
N VAL A 92 2.51 4.30 7.29
CA VAL A 92 1.86 5.01 6.19
C VAL A 92 2.84 5.12 5.04
N VAL A 93 2.48 4.59 3.89
CA VAL A 93 3.24 4.70 2.65
C VAL A 93 2.56 5.68 1.70
N GLN A 94 3.35 6.31 0.85
CA GLN A 94 2.90 7.33 -0.09
C GLN A 94 3.40 7.02 -1.50
N THR A 95 2.56 7.33 -2.50
CA THR A 95 2.96 7.27 -3.92
C THR A 95 4.18 8.14 -4.17
N MET A 96 5.16 7.60 -4.86
CA MET A 96 6.31 8.33 -5.36
C MET A 96 6.19 8.53 -6.87
N SER A 97 6.47 9.73 -7.36
CA SER A 97 6.48 9.96 -8.81
C SER A 97 7.56 9.13 -9.51
N VAL A 98 7.33 8.76 -10.77
CA VAL A 98 8.31 8.02 -11.57
C VAL A 98 9.67 8.75 -11.64
N TYR A 99 9.65 10.08 -11.68
CA TYR A 99 10.87 10.89 -11.66
C TYR A 99 11.61 10.77 -10.32
N ALA A 100 10.91 10.86 -9.20
CA ALA A 100 11.52 10.71 -7.88
C ALA A 100 12.05 9.29 -7.65
N GLN A 101 11.33 8.26 -8.11
CA GLN A 101 11.82 6.88 -8.09
C GLN A 101 13.12 6.73 -8.90
N LYS A 102 13.16 7.31 -10.11
CA LYS A 102 14.33 7.28 -10.96
C LYS A 102 15.52 7.99 -10.32
N GLU A 103 15.33 9.21 -9.81
CA GLU A 103 16.39 9.97 -9.12
C GLU A 103 16.94 9.19 -7.91
N LEU A 104 16.05 8.57 -7.12
CA LEU A 104 16.46 7.73 -6.01
C LEU A 104 17.33 6.58 -6.48
N MET A 105 16.88 5.81 -7.48
CA MET A 105 17.60 4.65 -8.00
C MET A 105 18.95 5.05 -8.61
N GLU A 106 19.00 6.16 -9.34
CA GLU A 106 20.26 6.71 -9.88
C GLU A 106 21.22 7.13 -8.77
N SER A 107 20.73 7.73 -7.69
CA SER A 107 21.54 8.11 -6.51
C SER A 107 22.13 6.90 -5.80
N LEU A 108 21.45 5.75 -5.86
CA LEU A 108 21.89 4.47 -5.31
C LEU A 108 22.82 3.69 -6.27
N GLY A 109 23.07 4.21 -7.47
CA GLY A 109 23.98 3.61 -8.44
C GLY A 109 23.33 2.81 -9.57
N HIS A 110 22.00 2.68 -9.58
CA HIS A 110 21.25 2.05 -10.68
C HIS A 110 20.99 3.08 -11.79
N ARG A 111 21.89 3.15 -12.77
CA ARG A 111 21.87 4.16 -13.85
C ARG A 111 21.32 3.66 -15.16
N THR A 112 21.38 2.37 -15.37
CA THR A 112 20.93 1.71 -16.60
C THR A 112 20.01 0.54 -16.27
N LYS A 113 19.23 0.07 -17.24
CA LYS A 113 18.36 -1.10 -17.07
C LYS A 113 19.13 -2.42 -16.83
N ASP A 114 20.40 -2.43 -17.20
CA ASP A 114 21.26 -3.61 -17.08
C ASP A 114 21.96 -3.67 -15.71
N ASP A 115 21.91 -2.60 -14.93
CA ASP A 115 22.48 -2.58 -13.59
C ASP A 115 21.63 -3.46 -12.65
N PRO A 116 22.25 -4.35 -11.88
CA PRO A 116 21.51 -5.20 -10.95
C PRO A 116 20.90 -4.36 -9.81
N VAL A 117 19.64 -4.64 -9.50
CA VAL A 117 19.03 -4.11 -8.27
C VAL A 117 19.58 -4.89 -7.09
N THR A 118 20.28 -4.20 -6.20
CA THR A 118 20.82 -4.82 -4.98
C THR A 118 19.77 -4.82 -3.86
N HIS A 119 19.96 -5.69 -2.86
CA HIS A 119 19.12 -5.72 -1.68
C HIS A 119 19.08 -4.35 -0.94
N ASP A 120 20.23 -3.66 -0.86
CA ASP A 120 20.29 -2.34 -0.22
C ASP A 120 19.48 -1.29 -0.99
N MET A 121 19.50 -1.34 -2.32
CA MET A 121 18.66 -0.47 -3.17
C MET A 121 17.18 -0.75 -2.94
N GLU A 122 16.79 -2.02 -2.85
CA GLU A 122 15.41 -2.41 -2.55
C GLU A 122 14.96 -1.90 -1.18
N CYS A 123 15.79 -2.07 -0.15
CA CYS A 123 15.51 -1.57 1.20
C CYS A 123 15.39 -0.04 1.23
N ALA A 124 16.28 0.67 0.54
CA ALA A 124 16.22 2.14 0.45
C ALA A 124 14.98 2.60 -0.32
N PHE A 125 14.59 1.90 -1.38
CA PHE A 125 13.37 2.18 -2.13
C PHE A 125 12.11 2.01 -1.27
N ILE A 126 12.03 0.94 -0.49
CA ILE A 126 10.91 0.71 0.45
C ILE A 126 10.88 1.83 1.49
N ALA A 127 12.02 2.16 2.10
CA ALA A 127 12.11 3.21 3.13
C ALA A 127 11.66 4.58 2.60
N ALA A 128 12.00 4.92 1.35
CA ALA A 128 11.64 6.19 0.74
C ALA A 128 10.13 6.38 0.51
N HIS A 129 9.34 5.30 0.45
CA HIS A 129 7.88 5.36 0.37
C HIS A 129 7.20 5.58 1.73
N ILE A 130 7.92 5.36 2.84
CA ILE A 130 7.36 5.45 4.20
C ILE A 130 7.36 6.90 4.63
N VAL A 131 6.18 7.43 4.96
CA VAL A 131 6.04 8.78 5.52
C VAL A 131 5.78 8.76 7.03
N GLU A 132 5.24 7.67 7.55
CA GLU A 132 5.07 7.42 8.97
C GLU A 132 5.36 5.94 9.27
N PRO A 133 6.11 5.65 10.33
CA PRO A 133 6.85 6.59 11.19
C PRO A 133 7.96 7.31 10.41
N THR A 134 8.25 8.55 10.79
CA THR A 134 9.32 9.34 10.16
C THR A 134 10.70 8.80 10.51
N GLY A 135 11.65 8.93 9.58
CA GLY A 135 13.05 8.59 9.81
C GLY A 135 13.40 7.11 9.62
N VAL A 136 12.48 6.30 9.07
CA VAL A 136 12.79 4.92 8.66
C VAL A 136 13.82 4.93 7.54
N THR A 137 14.88 4.16 7.71
CA THR A 137 16.01 4.07 6.77
C THR A 137 16.04 2.73 6.04
N GLY A 138 16.83 2.63 4.97
CA GLY A 138 17.09 1.35 4.30
C GLY A 138 17.70 0.29 5.23
N GLU A 139 18.53 0.72 6.20
CA GLU A 139 19.11 -0.19 7.22
C GLU A 139 18.04 -0.78 8.15
N ASP A 140 17.04 0.04 8.54
CA ASP A 140 15.92 -0.45 9.34
C ASP A 140 15.10 -1.50 8.58
N ILE A 141 14.86 -1.27 7.28
CA ILE A 141 14.18 -2.24 6.42
C ILE A 141 15.03 -3.52 6.26
N ALA A 142 16.34 -3.41 6.08
CA ALA A 142 17.24 -4.56 6.04
C ALA A 142 17.24 -5.34 7.36
N GLY A 143 17.15 -4.63 8.49
CA GLY A 143 16.95 -5.23 9.82
C GLY A 143 15.62 -5.98 9.91
N LEU A 144 14.54 -5.37 9.42
CA LEU A 144 13.22 -5.98 9.38
C LEU A 144 13.19 -7.23 8.48
N TYR A 145 13.90 -7.23 7.35
CA TYR A 145 14.06 -8.44 6.50
C TYR A 145 14.67 -9.61 7.26
N LYS A 146 15.68 -9.34 8.08
CA LYS A 146 16.33 -10.38 8.90
C LYS A 146 15.42 -10.92 10.00
N ALA A 147 14.63 -10.04 10.60
CA ALA A 147 13.75 -10.39 11.72
C ALA A 147 12.43 -11.03 11.25
N SER A 148 11.81 -10.50 10.21
CA SER A 148 10.48 -10.93 9.74
C SER A 148 10.27 -10.57 8.26
N PRO A 149 10.72 -11.42 7.32
CA PRO A 149 10.54 -11.18 5.89
C PRO A 149 9.08 -10.98 5.48
N GLN A 150 8.14 -11.64 6.17
CA GLN A 150 6.70 -11.52 5.89
C GLN A 150 6.16 -10.11 6.18
N GLN A 151 6.72 -9.40 7.15
CA GLN A 151 6.35 -8.02 7.44
C GLN A 151 6.82 -7.08 6.32
N VAL A 152 8.01 -7.32 5.78
CA VAL A 152 8.52 -6.55 4.63
C VAL A 152 7.69 -6.82 3.38
N GLU A 153 7.30 -8.08 3.13
CA GLU A 153 6.41 -8.42 2.01
C GLU A 153 5.06 -7.71 2.13
N LYS A 154 4.49 -7.64 3.34
CA LYS A 154 3.26 -6.89 3.61
C LYS A 154 3.42 -5.40 3.29
N LEU A 155 4.54 -4.79 3.70
CA LEU A 155 4.85 -3.40 3.44
C LEU A 155 5.04 -3.15 1.94
N SER A 156 5.82 -3.99 1.25
CA SER A 156 6.03 -3.94 -0.20
C SER A 156 4.72 -4.08 -0.97
N ARG A 157 3.81 -4.94 -0.51
CA ARG A 157 2.47 -5.05 -1.08
C ARG A 157 1.67 -3.76 -0.92
N CYS A 158 1.77 -3.10 0.24
CA CYS A 158 1.11 -1.83 0.49
C CYS A 158 1.63 -0.74 -0.47
N ILE A 159 2.95 -0.69 -0.71
CA ILE A 159 3.59 0.22 -1.67
C ILE A 159 3.09 -0.07 -3.10
N ARG A 160 3.10 -1.33 -3.54
CA ARG A 160 2.57 -1.69 -4.87
C ARG A 160 1.13 -1.23 -5.07
N LEU A 161 0.29 -1.38 -4.04
CA LEU A 161 -1.11 -0.96 -4.12
C LEU A 161 -1.25 0.56 -4.22
N VAL A 162 -0.42 1.33 -3.51
CA VAL A 162 -0.43 2.79 -3.57
C VAL A 162 0.00 3.30 -4.95
N ASP A 163 0.97 2.64 -5.59
CA ASP A 163 1.51 3.06 -6.88
C ASP A 163 0.64 2.64 -8.07
N THR A 164 -0.16 1.57 -7.93
CA THR A 164 -0.90 0.97 -9.04
C THR A 164 -2.41 1.14 -8.97
N GLU A 165 -2.97 1.33 -7.78
CA GLU A 165 -4.42 1.52 -7.63
C GLU A 165 -4.85 2.90 -8.13
N ASN A 166 -5.61 2.94 -9.22
CA ASN A 166 -6.39 4.12 -9.56
C ASN A 166 -7.47 4.32 -8.48
N PRO A 167 -7.66 5.55 -7.98
CA PRO A 167 -8.71 5.81 -7.02
C PRO A 167 -10.08 5.44 -7.61
N THR A 168 -10.64 4.32 -7.15
CA THR A 168 -12.01 3.94 -7.48
C THR A 168 -12.92 4.73 -6.57
N ILE A 169 -13.63 5.70 -7.13
CA ILE A 169 -14.69 6.41 -6.41
C ILE A 169 -15.89 5.45 -6.31
N THR A 170 -15.91 4.64 -5.28
CA THR A 170 -17.14 3.95 -4.86
C THR A 170 -17.96 4.98 -4.08
N ALA A 171 -19.10 5.36 -4.65
CA ALA A 171 -20.06 6.22 -3.94
C ALA A 171 -20.43 5.53 -2.62
N PRO A 172 -20.18 6.16 -1.45
CA PRO A 172 -20.41 5.53 -0.15
C PRO A 172 -21.90 5.31 0.17
N PHE A 173 -22.80 5.70 -0.72
CA PHE A 173 -24.24 5.70 -0.49
C PHE A 173 -25.06 5.14 -1.67
N SER A 174 -24.62 4.07 -2.30
CA SER A 174 -25.59 3.30 -3.10
C SER A 174 -26.52 2.55 -2.13
N SER A 175 -27.53 3.23 -1.61
CA SER A 175 -28.68 2.59 -1.02
C SER A 175 -29.29 1.70 -2.09
N LYS A 176 -29.19 0.39 -1.93
CA LYS A 176 -29.97 -0.55 -2.71
C LYS A 176 -31.43 -0.27 -2.39
N SER A 177 -32.15 0.28 -3.37
CA SER A 177 -33.61 0.26 -3.41
C SER A 177 -34.08 -1.15 -3.73
#